data_809e225e839fff0b9516a0283f4d6fc0
#
_entry.id   809e225e839fff0b9516a0283f4d6fc0
#
_cell.length_a   1.000
_cell.length_b   1.000
_cell.length_c   1.000
_cell.angle_alpha   90.00
_cell.angle_beta   90.00
_cell.angle_gamma   90.00
#
_symmetry.space_group_name_H-M   'P 1'
#
loop_
_entity.id
_entity.type
_entity.pdbx_description
1 polymer ?
#
loop_
_entity_poly.entity_id
_entity_poly.type
_entity_poly.pdbx_seq_one_letter_code
_entity_poly.pdbx_strand_id
1 'polypeptide(L)'
;MKIETQSTRSLKILSIDFDYFQNVDADTIRSCYPDGIDLPTELSTIVWSGYYANERTRNKLSSVTILNDELNLLRKLLKSKDNFRVSTPVLITNSHVHIYDFIHKYMDEYDATDVNIVNIDMHHDFFNKNKELDCGNWLSHIYNDYPNHCNVSWIANPVSNICYDFDQTLNNLVKNSIQSIKDFKFDILFLCRSDNWLAPHLDCHFNDLIKLISLRFPNVCIEKSVQKPRDINCIVNNIRNAYLTQSQL
;
A
#
# COMPACT_ATOMS: atom_id res chain seq x y z
N MET A 1 34.27 21.34 -28.30
CA MET A 1 32.89 21.28 -27.86
C MET A 1 32.88 20.33 -26.65
N LYS A 2 32.82 20.84 -25.41
CA LYS A 2 32.66 20.02 -24.22
C LYS A 2 31.17 19.59 -24.21
N ILE A 3 30.91 18.32 -24.36
CA ILE A 3 29.61 17.74 -24.07
C ILE A 3 29.51 17.82 -22.54
N GLU A 4 28.79 18.79 -22.01
CA GLU A 4 28.35 18.75 -20.62
C GLU A 4 27.44 17.52 -20.49
N THR A 5 27.95 16.51 -19.83
CA THR A 5 27.12 15.39 -19.37
C THR A 5 26.12 15.97 -18.37
N GLN A 6 24.88 16.19 -18.80
CA GLN A 6 23.79 16.48 -17.88
C GLN A 6 23.81 15.38 -16.81
N SER A 7 24.01 15.80 -15.57
CA SER A 7 23.91 14.89 -14.42
C SER A 7 22.48 14.36 -14.39
N THR A 8 22.29 13.10 -14.74
CA THR A 8 20.98 12.43 -14.63
C THR A 8 20.54 12.49 -13.19
N ARG A 9 19.42 13.16 -12.94
CA ARG A 9 18.82 13.22 -11.61
C ARG A 9 17.87 12.05 -11.45
N SER A 10 18.05 11.28 -10.38
CA SER A 10 17.19 10.14 -10.07
C SER A 10 16.25 10.49 -8.91
N LEU A 11 14.94 10.30 -9.12
CA LEU A 11 13.91 10.38 -8.08
C LEU A 11 13.84 9.04 -7.32
N LYS A 12 14.01 9.09 -6.00
CA LYS A 12 13.98 7.89 -5.13
C LYS A 12 12.72 7.89 -4.28
N ILE A 13 11.94 6.84 -4.43
CA ILE A 13 10.58 6.73 -3.91
C ILE A 13 10.51 5.57 -2.92
N LEU A 14 9.93 5.82 -1.74
CA LEU A 14 9.40 4.77 -0.90
C LEU A 14 7.88 4.73 -1.07
N SER A 15 7.39 3.65 -1.64
CA SER A 15 5.98 3.29 -1.74
C SER A 15 5.64 2.26 -0.69
N ILE A 16 4.56 2.47 0.05
CA ILE A 16 4.10 1.57 1.09
C ILE A 16 2.62 1.30 0.89
N ASP A 17 2.26 0.06 0.58
CA ASP A 17 0.91 -0.43 0.76
C ASP A 17 0.80 -1.09 2.14
N PHE A 18 -0.14 -0.61 2.97
CA PHE A 18 -0.22 -1.05 4.36
C PHE A 18 -0.73 -2.48 4.51
N ASP A 19 -1.31 -3.07 3.49
CA ASP A 19 -1.72 -4.46 3.47
C ASP A 19 -0.53 -5.43 3.60
N TYR A 20 0.68 -5.00 3.21
CA TYR A 20 1.94 -5.71 3.48
C TYR A 20 2.09 -6.15 4.94
N PHE A 21 1.61 -5.35 5.88
CA PHE A 21 1.82 -5.62 7.30
C PHE A 21 0.86 -6.63 7.90
N GLN A 22 -0.01 -7.24 7.11
CA GLN A 22 -0.90 -8.28 7.58
C GLN A 22 -0.18 -9.62 7.74
N ASN A 23 -0.30 -10.21 8.91
CA ASN A 23 0.01 -11.62 9.16
C ASN A 23 -1.26 -12.41 8.90
N VAL A 24 -1.37 -12.99 7.73
CA VAL A 24 -2.55 -13.67 7.21
C VAL A 24 -2.12 -14.92 6.44
N ASP A 25 -2.93 -15.96 6.47
CA ASP A 25 -2.71 -17.17 5.66
C ASP A 25 -3.41 -17.08 4.29
N ALA A 26 -2.92 -17.86 3.32
CA ALA A 26 -3.40 -17.85 1.96
C ALA A 26 -4.88 -18.31 1.82
N ASP A 27 -5.37 -19.20 2.70
CA ASP A 27 -6.76 -19.65 2.67
C ASP A 27 -7.70 -18.53 3.12
N THR A 28 -7.30 -17.76 4.11
CA THR A 28 -8.04 -16.58 4.56
C THR A 28 -8.12 -15.52 3.46
N ILE A 29 -7.01 -15.23 2.76
CA ILE A 29 -7.02 -14.30 1.62
C ILE A 29 -8.01 -14.79 0.55
N ARG A 30 -7.88 -16.02 0.07
CA ARG A 30 -8.71 -16.57 -1.01
C ARG A 30 -10.21 -16.66 -0.65
N SER A 31 -10.56 -16.80 0.62
CA SER A 31 -11.94 -17.05 1.04
C SER A 31 -12.65 -15.87 1.69
N CYS A 32 -11.93 -14.85 2.13
CA CYS A 32 -12.48 -13.79 2.97
C CYS A 32 -12.09 -12.37 2.54
N TYR A 33 -11.24 -12.22 1.52
CA TYR A 33 -10.87 -10.89 1.02
C TYR A 33 -11.73 -10.54 -0.20
N PRO A 34 -12.10 -9.27 -0.38
CA PRO A 34 -12.80 -8.83 -1.58
C PRO A 34 -11.93 -9.07 -2.82
N ASP A 35 -12.54 -9.57 -3.90
CA ASP A 35 -11.85 -9.78 -5.16
C ASP A 35 -11.78 -8.52 -6.01
N GLY A 36 -10.59 -8.12 -6.39
CA GLY A 36 -10.19 -7.59 -7.69
C GLY A 36 -10.66 -6.20 -8.13
N ILE A 37 -11.42 -5.41 -7.36
CA ILE A 37 -11.81 -4.06 -7.76
C ILE A 37 -11.42 -3.05 -6.69
N ASP A 38 -10.73 -2.00 -7.07
CA ASP A 38 -10.42 -0.87 -6.20
C ASP A 38 -11.69 -0.03 -5.98
N LEU A 39 -12.33 -0.23 -4.83
CA LEU A 39 -13.58 0.44 -4.47
C LEU A 39 -13.30 1.69 -3.64
N PRO A 40 -14.11 2.75 -3.79
CA PRO A 40 -14.11 3.87 -2.83
C PRO A 40 -14.30 3.38 -1.39
N THR A 41 -13.72 4.09 -0.42
CA THR A 41 -13.71 3.72 1.00
C THR A 41 -15.09 3.32 1.54
N GLU A 42 -16.15 4.04 1.16
CA GLU A 42 -17.51 3.79 1.62
C GLU A 42 -18.02 2.42 1.12
N LEU A 43 -17.80 2.10 -0.14
CA LEU A 43 -18.21 0.82 -0.73
C LEU A 43 -17.35 -0.32 -0.19
N SER A 44 -16.05 -0.15 -0.08
CA SER A 44 -15.14 -1.10 0.56
C SER A 44 -15.58 -1.40 1.99
N THR A 45 -15.97 -0.38 2.76
CA THR A 45 -16.48 -0.53 4.13
C THR A 45 -17.75 -1.37 4.19
N ILE A 46 -18.67 -1.20 3.23
CA ILE A 46 -19.90 -2.01 3.12
C ILE A 46 -19.56 -3.47 2.82
N VAL A 47 -18.68 -3.71 1.85
CA VAL A 47 -18.26 -5.07 1.47
C VAL A 47 -17.61 -5.78 2.66
N TRP A 48 -16.66 -5.16 3.34
CA TRP A 48 -16.05 -5.72 4.54
C TRP A 48 -17.06 -5.99 5.65
N SER A 49 -18.05 -5.10 5.82
CA SER A 49 -19.11 -5.30 6.82
C SER A 49 -19.90 -6.57 6.55
N GLY A 50 -20.13 -6.94 5.29
CA GLY A 50 -20.74 -8.22 4.91
C GLY A 50 -19.92 -9.43 5.38
N TYR A 51 -18.61 -9.41 5.15
CA TYR A 51 -17.70 -10.46 5.62
C TYR A 51 -17.66 -10.56 7.14
N TYR A 52 -17.67 -9.44 7.87
CA TYR A 52 -17.67 -9.44 9.34
C TYR A 52 -19.06 -9.79 9.95
N ALA A 53 -20.15 -9.59 9.22
CA ALA A 53 -21.48 -10.02 9.64
C ALA A 53 -21.63 -11.55 9.59
N ASN A 54 -20.99 -12.21 8.64
CA ASN A 54 -20.97 -13.67 8.51
C ASN A 54 -20.02 -14.28 9.54
N GLU A 55 -20.49 -15.24 10.34
CA GLU A 55 -19.71 -15.84 11.43
C GLU A 55 -18.46 -16.59 10.92
N ARG A 56 -18.59 -17.34 9.84
CA ARG A 56 -17.49 -18.15 9.30
C ARG A 56 -16.32 -17.27 8.81
N THR A 57 -16.61 -16.24 8.02
CA THR A 57 -15.58 -15.32 7.51
C THR A 57 -15.03 -14.43 8.62
N ARG A 58 -15.89 -13.95 9.54
CA ARG A 58 -15.45 -13.18 10.70
C ARG A 58 -14.44 -13.95 11.55
N ASN A 59 -14.66 -15.24 11.83
CA ASN A 59 -13.75 -16.04 12.65
C ASN A 59 -12.36 -16.15 11.98
N LYS A 60 -12.30 -16.34 10.65
CA LYS A 60 -11.04 -16.31 9.89
C LYS A 60 -10.40 -14.92 9.93
N LEU A 61 -11.14 -13.87 9.62
CA LEU A 61 -10.62 -12.50 9.64
C LEU A 61 -10.12 -12.07 11.01
N SER A 62 -10.76 -12.54 12.10
CA SER A 62 -10.31 -12.23 13.46
C SER A 62 -8.94 -12.82 13.82
N SER A 63 -8.44 -13.78 13.05
CA SER A 63 -7.09 -14.34 13.22
C SER A 63 -6.00 -13.52 12.51
N VAL A 64 -6.39 -12.61 11.61
CA VAL A 64 -5.45 -11.73 10.91
C VAL A 64 -4.88 -10.72 11.91
N THR A 65 -3.56 -10.64 11.97
CA THR A 65 -2.84 -9.74 12.90
C THR A 65 -1.81 -8.90 12.13
N ILE A 66 -1.01 -8.13 12.85
CA ILE A 66 0.05 -7.31 12.26
C ILE A 66 1.41 -8.02 12.36
N LEU A 67 2.22 -7.94 11.31
CA LEU A 67 3.65 -8.25 11.31
C LEU A 67 4.40 -7.18 12.11
N ASN A 68 4.36 -7.30 13.44
CA ASN A 68 4.86 -6.27 14.35
C ASN A 68 6.35 -5.95 14.17
N ASP A 69 7.18 -6.94 13.86
CA ASP A 69 8.61 -6.72 13.68
C ASP A 69 8.88 -5.87 12.43
N GLU A 70 8.23 -6.17 11.30
CA GLU A 70 8.34 -5.40 10.06
C GLU A 70 7.76 -3.98 10.24
N LEU A 71 6.61 -3.83 10.91
CA LEU A 71 6.06 -2.51 11.22
C LEU A 71 6.98 -1.68 12.12
N ASN A 72 7.67 -2.30 13.07
CA ASN A 72 8.67 -1.64 13.91
C ASN A 72 9.93 -1.25 13.13
N LEU A 73 10.36 -2.05 12.15
CA LEU A 73 11.44 -1.69 11.22
C LEU A 73 11.05 -0.46 10.38
N LEU A 74 9.82 -0.43 9.83
CA LEU A 74 9.31 0.73 9.13
C LEU A 74 9.28 1.98 10.01
N ARG A 75 8.78 1.87 11.25
CA ARG A 75 8.75 3.01 12.19
C ARG A 75 10.15 3.56 12.48
N LYS A 76 11.17 2.69 12.57
CA LYS A 76 12.57 3.11 12.73
C LYS A 76 13.08 3.82 11.47
N LEU A 77 12.81 3.28 10.30
CA LEU A 77 13.17 3.87 9.00
C LEU A 77 12.58 5.29 8.86
N LEU A 78 11.28 5.46 9.13
CA LEU A 78 10.58 6.74 9.03
C LEU A 78 11.08 7.80 10.00
N LYS A 79 11.60 7.41 11.16
CA LYS A 79 12.20 8.31 12.16
C LYS A 79 13.63 8.73 11.79
N SER A 80 14.30 7.98 10.95
CA SER A 80 15.69 8.21 10.58
C SER A 80 15.87 9.48 9.75
N LYS A 81 16.81 10.31 10.14
CA LYS A 81 17.22 11.53 9.39
C LYS A 81 18.09 11.18 8.18
N ASP A 82 18.70 10.02 8.18
CA ASP A 82 19.56 9.56 7.09
C ASP A 82 18.75 9.08 5.89
N ASN A 83 17.53 8.57 6.13
CA ASN A 83 16.65 8.07 5.08
C ASN A 83 15.75 9.16 4.45
N PHE A 84 15.34 10.15 5.25
CA PHE A 84 14.41 11.19 4.80
C PHE A 84 14.82 12.57 5.28
N ARG A 85 14.65 13.57 4.41
CA ARG A 85 14.72 14.99 4.80
C ARG A 85 13.44 15.39 5.52
N VAL A 86 13.50 16.44 6.33
CA VAL A 86 12.29 17.03 6.95
C VAL A 86 11.30 17.52 5.90
N SER A 87 11.82 18.04 4.78
CA SER A 87 11.04 18.56 3.65
C SER A 87 10.53 17.51 2.69
N THR A 88 10.79 16.21 2.93
CA THR A 88 10.31 15.12 2.07
C THR A 88 8.79 15.22 1.89
N PRO A 89 8.29 15.33 0.64
CA PRO A 89 6.87 15.29 0.37
C PRO A 89 6.28 13.92 0.72
N VAL A 90 5.09 13.93 1.32
CA VAL A 90 4.38 12.71 1.71
C VAL A 90 2.95 12.78 1.22
N LEU A 91 2.49 11.70 0.58
CA LEU A 91 1.09 11.48 0.21
C LEU A 91 0.55 10.24 0.92
N ILE A 92 -0.61 10.38 1.58
CA ILE A 92 -1.30 9.29 2.28
C ILE A 92 -2.72 9.17 1.73
N THR A 93 -3.08 7.99 1.20
CA THR A 93 -4.33 7.74 0.48
C THR A 93 -5.00 6.43 0.90
N ASN A 94 -6.18 6.14 0.32
CA ASN A 94 -6.90 4.88 0.47
C ASN A 94 -6.57 3.86 -0.62
N SER A 95 -6.08 4.30 -1.78
CA SER A 95 -5.79 3.46 -2.95
C SER A 95 -4.37 3.67 -3.46
N HIS A 96 -3.73 2.58 -3.90
CA HIS A 96 -2.37 2.61 -4.43
C HIS A 96 -2.29 3.28 -5.81
N VAL A 97 -3.38 3.38 -6.56
CA VAL A 97 -3.42 4.03 -7.88
C VAL A 97 -2.92 5.49 -7.84
N HIS A 98 -3.14 6.19 -6.72
CA HIS A 98 -2.76 7.62 -6.57
C HIS A 98 -1.25 7.87 -6.57
N ILE A 99 -0.43 6.83 -6.43
CA ILE A 99 1.03 6.96 -6.53
C ILE A 99 1.47 7.34 -7.95
N TYR A 100 0.72 6.92 -8.98
CA TYR A 100 1.06 7.19 -10.37
C TYR A 100 1.19 8.70 -10.64
N ASP A 101 0.15 9.47 -10.35
CA ASP A 101 0.18 10.93 -10.51
C ASP A 101 1.21 11.60 -9.56
N PHE A 102 1.39 11.02 -8.36
CA PHE A 102 2.34 11.53 -7.40
C PHE A 102 3.80 11.40 -7.90
N ILE A 103 4.13 10.30 -8.56
CA ILE A 103 5.44 10.10 -9.20
C ILE A 103 5.63 11.11 -10.32
N HIS A 104 4.69 11.20 -11.26
CA HIS A 104 4.79 12.13 -12.41
C HIS A 104 4.99 13.56 -11.96
N LYS A 105 4.21 14.02 -10.97
CA LYS A 105 4.37 15.35 -10.40
C LYS A 105 5.80 15.64 -9.95
N TYR A 106 6.43 14.70 -9.24
CA TYR A 106 7.77 14.93 -8.69
C TYR A 106 8.88 14.62 -9.69
N MET A 107 8.64 13.80 -10.71
CA MET A 107 9.54 13.71 -11.86
C MET A 107 9.68 15.07 -12.56
N ASP A 108 8.55 15.75 -12.79
CA ASP A 108 8.52 17.09 -13.40
C ASP A 108 9.11 18.15 -12.46
N GLU A 109 8.69 18.18 -11.18
CA GLU A 109 9.13 19.20 -10.22
C GLU A 109 10.64 19.17 -9.96
N TYR A 110 11.24 17.97 -10.01
CA TYR A 110 12.65 17.77 -9.76
C TYR A 110 13.51 17.70 -11.04
N ASP A 111 12.89 17.79 -12.22
CA ASP A 111 13.56 17.58 -13.51
C ASP A 111 14.34 16.25 -13.51
N ALA A 112 13.68 15.19 -13.00
CA ALA A 112 14.30 13.88 -12.86
C ALA A 112 14.14 13.07 -14.14
N THR A 113 15.19 12.32 -14.51
CA THR A 113 15.20 11.46 -15.70
C THR A 113 15.03 9.98 -15.36
N ASP A 114 15.40 9.62 -14.14
CA ASP A 114 15.36 8.23 -13.66
C ASP A 114 14.48 8.13 -12.42
N VAL A 115 13.74 7.02 -12.30
CA VAL A 115 12.90 6.71 -11.15
C VAL A 115 13.37 5.42 -10.47
N ASN A 116 13.62 5.48 -9.16
CA ASN A 116 13.98 4.33 -8.34
C ASN A 116 12.92 4.11 -7.27
N ILE A 117 12.20 3.02 -7.36
CA ILE A 117 11.07 2.70 -6.50
C ILE A 117 11.44 1.55 -5.57
N VAL A 118 11.18 1.73 -4.28
CA VAL A 118 11.06 0.64 -3.33
C VAL A 118 9.58 0.51 -3.00
N ASN A 119 8.95 -0.60 -3.41
CA ASN A 119 7.56 -0.92 -3.13
C ASN A 119 7.48 -1.94 -1.98
N ILE A 120 6.90 -1.55 -0.84
CA ILE A 120 6.59 -2.43 0.30
C ILE A 120 5.13 -2.78 0.18
N ASP A 121 4.81 -4.01 -0.21
CA ASP A 121 3.47 -4.35 -0.65
C ASP A 121 3.23 -5.87 -0.60
N MET A 122 2.00 -6.28 -0.35
CA MET A 122 1.57 -7.66 -0.53
C MET A 122 1.49 -8.04 -2.00
N HIS A 123 1.17 -7.06 -2.88
CA HIS A 123 1.02 -7.22 -4.32
C HIS A 123 2.25 -6.71 -5.07
N HIS A 124 2.50 -7.23 -6.26
CA HIS A 124 3.64 -6.77 -7.07
C HIS A 124 3.32 -5.57 -7.97
N ASP A 125 2.04 -5.24 -8.18
CA ASP A 125 1.51 -4.12 -8.98
C ASP A 125 1.98 -4.04 -10.45
N PHE A 126 2.43 -5.15 -10.98
CA PHE A 126 2.75 -5.35 -12.40
C PHE A 126 1.64 -6.12 -13.15
N PHE A 127 0.42 -6.14 -12.59
CA PHE A 127 -0.69 -6.84 -13.24
C PHE A 127 -1.08 -6.14 -14.53
N ASN A 128 -1.38 -6.92 -15.53
CA ASN A 128 -2.05 -6.59 -16.78
C ASN A 128 -1.88 -5.14 -17.31
N LYS A 129 -0.66 -4.83 -17.76
CA LYS A 129 -0.24 -3.52 -18.32
C LYS A 129 -1.09 -2.98 -19.49
N ASN A 130 -1.96 -3.82 -20.09
CA ASN A 130 -2.81 -3.45 -21.20
C ASN A 130 -4.21 -2.97 -20.77
N LYS A 131 -4.50 -2.94 -19.46
CA LYS A 131 -5.72 -2.38 -18.90
C LYS A 131 -5.56 -0.91 -18.55
N GLU A 132 -6.69 -0.25 -18.29
CA GLU A 132 -6.69 1.07 -17.68
C GLU A 132 -5.92 1.04 -16.35
N LEU A 133 -5.36 2.19 -15.98
CA LEU A 133 -4.61 2.36 -14.76
C LEU A 133 -5.46 2.01 -13.53
N ASP A 134 -4.96 1.13 -12.69
CA ASP A 134 -5.57 0.73 -11.42
C ASP A 134 -4.52 0.50 -10.32
N CYS A 135 -4.96 0.16 -9.10
CA CYS A 135 -4.09 -0.04 -7.95
C CYS A 135 -3.11 -1.21 -8.12
N GLY A 136 -3.44 -2.22 -8.95
CA GLY A 136 -2.61 -3.42 -9.14
C GLY A 136 -1.69 -3.35 -10.37
N ASN A 137 -1.76 -2.29 -11.19
CA ASN A 137 -0.96 -2.22 -12.42
C ASN A 137 -0.16 -0.92 -12.59
N TRP A 138 -0.20 -0.02 -11.62
CA TRP A 138 0.47 1.28 -11.70
C TRP A 138 1.99 1.17 -11.98
N LEU A 139 2.66 0.15 -11.44
CA LEU A 139 4.08 -0.09 -11.73
C LEU A 139 4.32 -0.46 -13.19
N SER A 140 3.41 -1.20 -13.82
CA SER A 140 3.49 -1.49 -15.26
C SER A 140 3.38 -0.23 -16.10
N HIS A 141 2.53 0.72 -15.70
CA HIS A 141 2.40 2.01 -16.37
C HIS A 141 3.65 2.87 -16.20
N ILE A 142 4.17 3.02 -14.98
CA ILE A 142 5.43 3.73 -14.73
C ILE A 142 6.60 3.13 -15.53
N TYR A 143 6.67 1.80 -15.63
CA TYR A 143 7.70 1.13 -16.42
C TYR A 143 7.60 1.41 -17.91
N ASN A 144 6.39 1.61 -18.44
CA ASN A 144 6.16 2.00 -19.82
C ASN A 144 6.47 3.48 -20.09
N ASP A 145 6.21 4.36 -19.10
CA ASP A 145 6.44 5.80 -19.25
C ASP A 145 7.94 6.16 -19.15
N TYR A 146 8.69 5.38 -18.37
CA TYR A 146 10.13 5.57 -18.17
C TYR A 146 10.94 4.32 -18.59
N PRO A 147 10.89 3.90 -19.87
CA PRO A 147 11.55 2.69 -20.33
C PRO A 147 13.07 2.84 -20.18
N ASN A 148 13.71 1.85 -19.57
CA ASN A 148 15.15 1.83 -19.22
C ASN A 148 15.57 2.85 -18.12
N HIS A 149 14.66 3.64 -17.60
CA HIS A 149 14.89 4.66 -16.57
C HIS A 149 14.13 4.37 -15.27
N CYS A 150 13.43 3.23 -15.19
CA CYS A 150 12.69 2.79 -14.02
C CYS A 150 13.36 1.57 -13.38
N ASN A 151 13.76 1.72 -12.11
CA ASN A 151 14.27 0.63 -11.29
C ASN A 151 13.33 0.37 -10.12
N VAL A 152 12.92 -0.88 -9.93
CA VAL A 152 12.00 -1.28 -8.87
C VAL A 152 12.66 -2.29 -7.96
N SER A 153 12.44 -2.15 -6.66
CA SER A 153 12.68 -3.18 -5.65
C SER A 153 11.37 -3.43 -4.92
N TRP A 154 10.90 -4.66 -4.90
CA TRP A 154 9.69 -5.04 -4.20
C TRP A 154 10.03 -5.77 -2.89
N ILE A 155 9.48 -5.30 -1.78
CA ILE A 155 9.53 -5.98 -0.47
C ILE A 155 8.19 -6.66 -0.30
N ALA A 156 8.16 -7.97 -0.58
CA ALA A 156 6.96 -8.79 -0.61
C ALA A 156 6.56 -9.28 0.80
N ASN A 157 5.26 -9.34 1.07
CA ASN A 157 4.74 -10.02 2.25
C ASN A 157 5.09 -11.52 2.20
N PRO A 158 5.33 -12.19 3.32
CA PRO A 158 5.63 -13.64 3.35
C PRO A 158 4.61 -14.51 2.63
N VAL A 159 3.33 -14.12 2.58
CA VAL A 159 2.26 -14.87 1.90
C VAL A 159 2.19 -14.60 0.39
N SER A 160 2.83 -13.57 -0.11
CA SER A 160 2.73 -13.13 -1.51
C SER A 160 3.08 -14.25 -2.51
N ASN A 161 4.14 -15.01 -2.23
CA ASN A 161 4.58 -16.14 -3.08
C ASN A 161 3.55 -17.28 -3.20
N ILE A 162 2.61 -17.38 -2.27
CA ILE A 162 1.60 -18.42 -2.23
C ILE A 162 0.31 -17.98 -2.91
N CYS A 163 0.02 -16.66 -2.86
CA CYS A 163 -1.24 -16.09 -3.32
C CYS A 163 -1.19 -15.60 -4.76
N TYR A 164 -0.01 -15.22 -5.25
CA TYR A 164 0.15 -14.56 -6.55
C TYR A 164 1.19 -15.29 -7.40
N ASP A 165 0.86 -15.50 -8.68
CA ASP A 165 1.79 -16.06 -9.64
C ASP A 165 2.81 -14.98 -10.05
N PHE A 166 4.08 -15.29 -9.88
CA PHE A 166 5.18 -14.42 -10.29
C PHE A 166 5.79 -14.90 -11.61
N ASP A 167 5.97 -13.96 -12.51
CA ASP A 167 6.91 -14.12 -13.60
C ASP A 167 8.35 -14.17 -13.04
N GLN A 168 9.23 -14.96 -13.65
CA GLN A 168 10.64 -15.07 -13.25
C GLN A 168 11.39 -13.73 -13.27
N THR A 169 10.94 -12.77 -14.11
CA THR A 169 11.47 -11.40 -14.14
C THR A 169 11.25 -10.66 -12.84
N LEU A 170 10.14 -10.91 -12.14
CA LEU A 170 9.83 -10.28 -10.86
C LEU A 170 10.68 -10.84 -9.71
N ASN A 171 11.13 -12.09 -9.77
CA ASN A 171 11.96 -12.72 -8.74
C ASN A 171 13.27 -11.95 -8.51
N ASN A 172 13.81 -11.27 -9.52
CA ASN A 172 15.02 -10.46 -9.41
C ASN A 172 14.79 -9.13 -8.66
N LEU A 173 13.54 -8.72 -8.50
CA LEU A 173 13.15 -7.47 -7.84
C LEU A 173 12.85 -7.66 -6.35
N VAL A 174 12.60 -8.91 -5.93
CA VAL A 174 12.13 -9.22 -4.57
C VAL A 174 13.24 -9.03 -3.53
N LYS A 175 12.91 -8.27 -2.48
CA LYS A 175 13.68 -8.15 -1.24
C LYS A 175 12.93 -8.84 -0.11
N ASN A 176 13.65 -9.35 0.87
CA ASN A 176 13.05 -10.18 1.90
C ASN A 176 12.62 -9.42 3.17
N SER A 177 13.00 -8.15 3.32
CA SER A 177 12.70 -7.38 4.53
C SER A 177 12.98 -5.89 4.36
N ILE A 178 12.25 -5.08 5.12
CA ILE A 178 12.46 -3.63 5.28
C ILE A 178 13.89 -3.32 5.76
N GLN A 179 14.52 -4.22 6.50
CA GLN A 179 15.91 -4.05 6.92
C GLN A 179 16.89 -3.88 5.74
N SER A 180 16.57 -4.41 4.56
CA SER A 180 17.42 -4.31 3.36
C SER A 180 17.57 -2.89 2.82
N ILE A 181 16.65 -1.99 3.19
CA ILE A 181 16.60 -0.60 2.71
C ILE A 181 16.98 0.44 3.76
N LYS A 182 17.52 0.02 4.90
CA LYS A 182 17.88 0.90 6.02
C LYS A 182 18.84 2.04 5.67
N ASP A 183 19.68 1.83 4.67
CA ASP A 183 20.71 2.79 4.23
C ASP A 183 20.28 3.59 2.98
N PHE A 184 19.06 3.38 2.47
CA PHE A 184 18.53 4.11 1.33
C PHE A 184 18.06 5.51 1.74
N LYS A 185 18.28 6.47 0.83
CA LYS A 185 17.73 7.84 0.96
C LYS A 185 16.59 7.99 -0.02
N PHE A 186 15.46 8.51 0.47
CA PHE A 186 14.26 8.70 -0.33
C PHE A 186 13.95 10.20 -0.49
N ASP A 187 13.50 10.57 -1.68
CA ASP A 187 13.11 11.95 -2.01
C ASP A 187 11.62 12.19 -1.73
N ILE A 188 10.76 11.18 -1.95
CA ILE A 188 9.33 11.22 -1.67
C ILE A 188 8.87 9.94 -0.96
N LEU A 189 7.76 10.06 -0.21
CA LEU A 189 7.12 8.97 0.52
C LEU A 189 5.65 8.88 0.15
N PHE A 190 5.21 7.70 -0.25
CA PHE A 190 3.82 7.36 -0.48
C PHE A 190 3.37 6.30 0.52
N LEU A 191 2.17 6.46 1.09
CA LEU A 191 1.55 5.48 1.97
C LEU A 191 0.09 5.28 1.57
N CYS A 192 -0.30 4.05 1.28
CA CYS A 192 -1.66 3.64 1.00
C CYS A 192 -2.24 2.79 2.13
N ARG A 193 -3.54 3.00 2.47
CA ARG A 193 -4.24 2.10 3.39
C ARG A 193 -4.67 0.80 2.73
N SER A 194 -4.91 0.83 1.42
CA SER A 194 -5.40 -0.32 0.65
C SER A 194 -6.76 -0.83 1.15
N ASP A 195 -7.77 0.02 1.04
CA ASP A 195 -9.06 -0.21 1.69
C ASP A 195 -9.74 -1.54 1.32
N ASN A 196 -9.46 -2.05 0.12
CA ASN A 196 -10.00 -3.34 -0.33
C ASN A 196 -9.19 -4.55 0.15
N TRP A 197 -7.94 -4.35 0.55
CA TRP A 197 -7.00 -5.43 0.86
C TRP A 197 -6.56 -5.45 2.33
N LEU A 198 -6.77 -4.35 3.07
CA LEU A 198 -6.51 -4.29 4.50
C LEU A 198 -7.77 -4.65 5.30
N ALA A 199 -7.69 -5.64 6.18
CA ALA A 199 -8.75 -5.98 7.11
C ALA A 199 -9.05 -4.80 8.05
N PRO A 200 -10.31 -4.28 8.12
CA PRO A 200 -10.64 -3.02 8.81
C PRO A 200 -10.29 -2.95 10.30
N HIS A 201 -10.25 -4.07 11.01
CA HIS A 201 -9.85 -4.09 12.41
C HIS A 201 -8.37 -3.72 12.64
N LEU A 202 -7.58 -3.69 11.56
CA LEU A 202 -6.17 -3.28 11.58
C LEU A 202 -5.96 -1.79 11.30
N ASP A 203 -7.01 -1.05 10.94
CA ASP A 203 -6.94 0.38 10.61
C ASP A 203 -6.33 1.23 11.73
N CYS A 204 -6.46 0.82 13.00
CA CYS A 204 -5.84 1.52 14.12
C CYS A 204 -4.30 1.59 14.00
N HIS A 205 -3.66 0.53 13.50
CA HIS A 205 -2.21 0.50 13.29
C HIS A 205 -1.77 1.43 12.15
N PHE A 206 -2.57 1.51 11.08
CA PHE A 206 -2.37 2.47 10.01
C PHE A 206 -2.49 3.92 10.51
N ASN A 207 -3.52 4.22 11.31
CA ASN A 207 -3.72 5.55 11.87
C ASN A 207 -2.60 5.95 12.85
N ASP A 208 -2.01 5.00 13.58
CA ASP A 208 -0.83 5.28 14.40
C ASP A 208 0.40 5.61 13.56
N LEU A 209 0.53 5.00 12.36
CA LEU A 209 1.57 5.35 11.41
C LEU A 209 1.35 6.75 10.82
N ILE A 210 0.11 7.13 10.47
CA ILE A 210 -0.24 8.50 10.05
C ILE A 210 0.21 9.52 11.10
N LYS A 211 -0.10 9.30 12.39
CA LYS A 211 0.30 10.20 13.48
C LYS A 211 1.83 10.37 13.53
N LEU A 212 2.57 9.27 13.42
CA LEU A 212 4.03 9.30 13.40
C LEU A 212 4.56 10.11 12.22
N ILE A 213 4.02 9.89 11.02
CA ILE A 213 4.40 10.59 9.79
C ILE A 213 4.08 12.08 9.91
N SER A 214 2.88 12.43 10.38
CA SER A 214 2.46 13.84 10.55
C SER A 214 3.32 14.62 11.54
N LEU A 215 3.84 13.95 12.56
CA LEU A 215 4.78 14.56 13.52
C LEU A 215 6.18 14.77 12.93
N ARG A 216 6.56 13.95 11.94
CA ARG A 216 7.91 13.94 11.37
C ARG A 216 8.05 14.81 10.12
N PHE A 217 7.00 14.85 9.30
CA PHE A 217 7.02 15.50 7.98
C PHE A 217 5.99 16.63 7.92
N PRO A 218 6.40 17.90 7.79
CA PRO A 218 5.45 19.02 7.71
C PRO A 218 4.69 19.07 6.37
N ASN A 219 5.25 18.47 5.30
CA ASN A 219 4.69 18.48 3.95
C ASN A 219 3.88 17.19 3.67
N VAL A 220 2.95 16.85 4.58
CA VAL A 220 2.08 15.68 4.43
C VAL A 220 0.75 16.09 3.83
N CYS A 221 0.38 15.45 2.71
CA CYS A 221 -0.98 15.48 2.18
C CYS A 221 -1.70 14.20 2.60
N ILE A 222 -2.81 14.32 3.32
CA ILE A 222 -3.59 13.18 3.82
C ILE A 222 -4.99 13.25 3.23
N GLU A 223 -5.36 12.23 2.47
CA GLU A 223 -6.71 12.10 1.94
C GLU A 223 -7.73 11.97 3.09
N LYS A 224 -8.91 12.59 2.92
CA LYS A 224 -9.94 12.62 3.96
C LYS A 224 -10.45 11.23 4.36
N SER A 225 -10.55 10.33 3.40
CA SER A 225 -11.03 8.95 3.56
C SER A 225 -10.22 8.12 4.54
N VAL A 226 -8.91 8.40 4.68
CA VAL A 226 -8.00 7.63 5.54
C VAL A 226 -7.70 8.25 6.90
N GLN A 227 -8.23 9.44 7.19
CA GLN A 227 -7.97 10.13 8.45
C GLN A 227 -8.54 9.42 9.69
N LYS A 228 -9.49 8.52 9.47
CA LYS A 228 -10.13 7.72 10.53
C LYS A 228 -10.18 6.25 10.15
N PRO A 229 -10.18 5.34 11.13
CA PRO A 229 -10.51 3.93 10.90
C PRO A 229 -11.89 3.77 10.26
N ARG A 230 -12.06 2.73 9.45
CA ARG A 230 -13.36 2.37 8.89
C ARG A 230 -14.26 1.83 10.01
N ASP A 231 -15.45 2.37 10.14
CA ASP A 231 -16.43 1.89 11.13
C ASP A 231 -17.37 0.85 10.50
N ILE A 232 -16.99 -0.40 10.63
CA ILE A 232 -17.80 -1.53 10.17
C ILE A 232 -18.87 -1.95 11.19
N ASN A 233 -18.73 -1.60 12.48
CA ASN A 233 -19.59 -2.14 13.55
C ASN A 233 -21.04 -1.72 13.42
N CYS A 234 -21.30 -0.47 13.07
CA CYS A 234 -22.66 0.04 12.85
C CYS A 234 -23.36 -0.76 11.74
N ILE A 235 -22.69 -0.96 10.60
CA ILE A 235 -23.25 -1.69 9.44
C ILE A 235 -23.43 -3.16 9.77
N VAL A 236 -22.45 -3.81 10.42
CA VAL A 236 -22.53 -5.22 10.86
C VAL A 236 -23.73 -5.45 11.78
N ASN A 237 -23.96 -4.54 12.75
CA ASN A 237 -25.09 -4.65 13.67
C ASN A 237 -26.42 -4.48 12.93
N ASN A 238 -26.53 -3.56 11.97
CA ASN A 238 -27.72 -3.39 11.16
C ASN A 238 -28.03 -4.64 10.31
N ILE A 239 -27.02 -5.21 9.68
CA ILE A 239 -27.15 -6.47 8.90
C ILE A 239 -27.65 -7.60 9.80
N ARG A 240 -27.03 -7.80 10.97
CA ARG A 240 -27.45 -8.87 11.91
C ARG A 240 -28.87 -8.69 12.41
N ASN A 241 -29.26 -7.47 12.77
CA ASN A 241 -30.61 -7.17 13.24
C ASN A 241 -31.65 -7.46 12.15
N ALA A 242 -31.34 -7.10 10.87
CA ALA A 242 -32.23 -7.42 9.76
C ALA A 242 -32.47 -8.94 9.59
N TYR A 243 -31.40 -9.76 9.71
CA TYR A 243 -31.52 -11.22 9.67
C TYR A 243 -32.37 -11.79 10.83
N LEU A 244 -32.17 -11.28 12.06
CA LEU A 244 -32.93 -11.73 13.22
C LEU A 244 -34.42 -11.40 13.09
N THR A 245 -34.76 -10.24 12.54
CA THR A 245 -36.16 -9.86 12.31
C THR A 245 -36.84 -10.74 11.25
N GLN A 246 -36.11 -11.12 10.19
CA GLN A 246 -36.64 -12.01 9.15
C GLN A 246 -36.85 -13.47 9.63
N SER A 247 -36.04 -13.93 10.59
CA SER A 247 -36.15 -15.28 11.13
C SER A 247 -37.29 -15.46 12.16
N GLN A 248 -37.97 -14.37 12.53
CA GLN A 248 -39.11 -14.34 13.44
C GLN A 248 -40.46 -14.25 12.70
N LEU A 249 -40.46 -14.13 11.38
CA LEU A 249 -41.64 -14.19 10.49
C LEU A 249 -41.75 -15.55 9.82
#